data_210014ccc95e376fb5b87f0826be24d5
#
_entry.id   210014ccc95e376fb5b87f0826be24d5
#
_cell.length_a   1.000
_cell.length_b   1.000
_cell.length_c   1.000
_cell.angle_alpha   90.00
_cell.angle_beta   90.00
_cell.angle_gamma   90.00
#
_symmetry.space_group_name_H-M   'P 1'
#
loop_
_entity.id
_entity.type
_entity.pdbx_description
1 polymer ?
#
loop_
_entity_poly.entity_id
_entity_poly.type
_entity_poly.pdbx_seq_one_letter_code
_entity_poly.pdbx_strand_id
1 'polypeptide(L)'
;MTSLHNQRAWDQRARRGQRFTRPASDRDFVDPLKTVDPLGWLGGNLAGKRVLCLAAGGGRHGPLYAAAGGEVTVVDVSAEQLALDREVASQKRLTLRTVQASMDDLGVLETASFDLVIQPVSTCYVPDLAPVYREVARVTRPGGLYISQHKTPTSLQADVNPHERGGYLLVEPYYRRGPLPSVAGSLHREEGTLEYLHRWEELLGLMCRSGFVIEDLVEPLHARQDALPGSFAHRSRWVAPYVRVKARRTGAAPPPRVRIAVEGL
;
A
#
# COMPACT_ATOMS: atom_id res chain seq x y z
N MET A 1 11.14 -15.17 7.71
CA MET A 1 10.82 -14.84 9.13
C MET A 1 9.93 -13.59 9.23
N THR A 2 10.22 -12.49 8.55
CA THR A 2 9.42 -11.23 8.58
C THR A 2 7.96 -11.43 8.17
N SER A 3 7.69 -12.12 7.07
CA SER A 3 6.33 -12.37 6.58
C SER A 3 5.47 -13.08 7.62
N LEU A 4 5.98 -14.13 8.26
CA LEU A 4 5.25 -14.86 9.30
C LEU A 4 5.01 -14.02 10.56
N HIS A 5 5.96 -13.14 10.94
CA HIS A 5 5.79 -12.21 12.06
C HIS A 5 4.65 -11.24 11.77
N ASN A 6 4.70 -10.58 10.62
CA ASN A 6 3.70 -9.60 10.21
C ASN A 6 2.33 -10.25 9.96
N GLN A 7 2.28 -11.47 9.42
CA GLN A 7 1.04 -12.26 9.34
C GLN A 7 0.37 -12.38 10.71
N ARG A 8 1.11 -12.86 11.73
CA ARG A 8 0.56 -13.01 13.09
C ARG A 8 0.11 -11.70 13.70
N ALA A 9 0.88 -10.62 13.47
CA ALA A 9 0.51 -9.29 13.95
C ALA A 9 -0.80 -8.81 13.31
N TRP A 10 -0.96 -8.97 11.99
CA TRP A 10 -2.18 -8.58 11.28
C TRP A 10 -3.38 -9.46 11.61
N ASP A 11 -3.20 -10.79 11.80
CA ASP A 11 -4.25 -11.68 12.30
C ASP A 11 -4.75 -11.22 13.68
N GLN A 12 -3.84 -10.89 14.60
CA GLN A 12 -4.20 -10.41 15.92
C GLN A 12 -4.93 -9.06 15.87
N ARG A 13 -4.48 -8.15 15.01
CA ARG A 13 -5.13 -6.84 14.79
C ARG A 13 -6.54 -7.00 14.23
N ALA A 14 -6.74 -7.90 13.27
CA ALA A 14 -8.05 -8.20 12.70
C ALA A 14 -9.01 -8.74 13.75
N ARG A 15 -8.60 -9.73 14.54
CA ARG A 15 -9.43 -10.28 15.65
C ARG A 15 -9.82 -9.25 16.68
N ARG A 16 -9.00 -8.20 16.87
CA ARG A 16 -9.28 -7.10 17.83
C ARG A 16 -10.03 -5.92 17.21
N GLY A 17 -10.39 -5.95 15.93
CA GLY A 17 -11.05 -4.86 15.21
C GLY A 17 -10.26 -3.54 15.24
N GLN A 18 -8.93 -3.63 15.24
CA GLN A 18 -8.08 -2.45 15.34
C GLN A 18 -8.10 -1.61 14.06
N ARG A 19 -7.48 -0.43 14.11
CA ARG A 19 -7.34 0.46 12.95
C ARG A 19 -6.74 -0.30 11.75
N PHE A 20 -7.23 -0.02 10.55
CA PHE A 20 -6.87 -0.65 9.25
C PHE A 20 -7.33 -2.12 9.10
N THR A 21 -8.14 -2.64 10.03
CA THR A 21 -8.78 -3.94 9.91
C THR A 21 -10.31 -3.83 10.01
N ARG A 22 -10.84 -2.62 9.83
CA ARG A 22 -12.28 -2.36 9.86
C ARG A 22 -12.84 -2.41 8.45
N PRO A 23 -13.88 -3.22 8.23
CA PRO A 23 -14.58 -3.29 6.96
C PRO A 23 -15.13 -1.93 6.48
N ALA A 24 -15.42 -1.86 5.19
CA ALA A 24 -16.13 -0.72 4.62
C ALA A 24 -17.52 -0.58 5.24
N SER A 25 -17.92 0.66 5.51
CA SER A 25 -19.25 0.99 6.02
C SER A 25 -20.28 1.05 4.89
N ASP A 26 -21.58 1.00 5.21
CA ASP A 26 -22.64 1.13 4.22
C ASP A 26 -22.54 2.43 3.40
N ARG A 27 -22.08 3.50 4.03
CA ARG A 27 -21.83 4.79 3.37
C ARG A 27 -20.80 4.69 2.25
N ASP A 28 -19.77 3.87 2.42
CA ASP A 28 -18.73 3.67 1.42
C ASP A 28 -19.29 2.98 0.15
N PHE A 29 -20.38 2.20 0.27
CA PHE A 29 -21.06 1.51 -0.82
C PHE A 29 -22.12 2.33 -1.55
N VAL A 30 -22.42 3.56 -1.13
CA VAL A 30 -23.38 4.44 -1.83
C VAL A 30 -22.86 4.81 -3.22
N ASP A 31 -21.55 5.09 -3.33
CA ASP A 31 -20.86 5.31 -4.60
C ASP A 31 -19.48 4.63 -4.50
N PRO A 32 -19.43 3.31 -4.77
CA PRO A 32 -18.21 2.54 -4.60
C PRO A 32 -17.05 3.04 -5.47
N LEU A 33 -17.33 3.39 -6.73
CA LEU A 33 -16.31 3.85 -7.65
C LEU A 33 -15.68 5.16 -7.17
N LYS A 34 -16.48 6.14 -6.79
CA LYS A 34 -15.98 7.41 -6.24
C LYS A 34 -15.20 7.19 -4.94
N THR A 35 -15.61 6.20 -4.13
CA THR A 35 -14.91 5.86 -2.88
C THR A 35 -13.51 5.30 -3.14
N VAL A 36 -13.34 4.43 -4.15
CA VAL A 36 -12.04 3.81 -4.46
C VAL A 36 -11.18 4.63 -5.41
N ASP A 37 -11.80 5.53 -6.18
CA ASP A 37 -11.12 6.39 -7.18
C ASP A 37 -11.43 7.88 -7.00
N PRO A 38 -11.11 8.47 -5.84
CA PRO A 38 -11.39 9.90 -5.61
C PRO A 38 -10.57 10.84 -6.51
N LEU A 39 -9.55 10.31 -7.19
CA LEU A 39 -8.67 11.06 -8.09
C LEU A 39 -9.04 10.89 -9.58
N GLY A 40 -10.02 10.03 -9.90
CA GLY A 40 -10.42 9.75 -11.28
C GLY A 40 -9.37 9.01 -12.11
N TRP A 41 -8.43 8.32 -11.47
CA TRP A 41 -7.33 7.62 -12.14
C TRP A 41 -7.76 6.37 -12.90
N LEU A 42 -8.92 5.80 -12.56
CA LEU A 42 -9.43 4.54 -13.13
C LEU A 42 -10.26 4.75 -14.40
N GLY A 43 -10.53 6.00 -14.78
CA GLY A 43 -11.27 6.31 -16.01
C GLY A 43 -12.79 6.07 -15.92
N GLY A 44 -13.34 6.03 -14.72
CA GLY A 44 -14.80 6.06 -14.49
C GLY A 44 -15.54 4.74 -14.70
N ASN A 45 -14.86 3.63 -15.03
CA ASN A 45 -15.51 2.32 -15.22
C ASN A 45 -14.57 1.16 -14.89
N LEU A 46 -15.06 0.22 -14.08
CA LEU A 46 -14.36 -1.02 -13.75
C LEU A 46 -15.06 -2.29 -14.28
N ALA A 47 -16.17 -2.17 -14.98
CA ALA A 47 -16.88 -3.32 -15.51
C ALA A 47 -15.97 -4.18 -16.40
N GLY A 48 -15.88 -5.48 -16.10
CA GLY A 48 -15.04 -6.44 -16.81
C GLY A 48 -13.53 -6.25 -16.62
N LYS A 49 -13.09 -5.39 -15.72
CA LYS A 49 -11.66 -5.25 -15.37
C LYS A 49 -11.28 -6.26 -14.31
N ARG A 50 -10.21 -7.01 -14.55
CA ARG A 50 -9.60 -7.90 -13.55
C ARG A 50 -8.74 -7.08 -12.62
N VAL A 51 -9.15 -7.02 -11.35
CA VAL A 51 -8.55 -6.18 -10.30
C VAL A 51 -7.87 -7.05 -9.25
N LEU A 52 -6.60 -6.81 -9.00
CA LEU A 52 -5.87 -7.37 -7.88
C LEU A 52 -5.82 -6.33 -6.74
N CYS A 53 -6.41 -6.65 -5.60
CA CYS A 53 -6.22 -5.93 -4.35
C CYS A 53 -5.10 -6.62 -3.55
N LEU A 54 -3.89 -6.08 -3.61
CA LEU A 54 -2.66 -6.68 -3.08
C LEU A 54 -2.33 -6.16 -1.68
N ALA A 55 -2.12 -7.09 -0.72
CA ALA A 55 -1.95 -6.78 0.70
C ALA A 55 -3.03 -5.80 1.19
N ALA A 56 -4.27 -6.12 0.86
CA ALA A 56 -5.42 -5.23 0.95
C ALA A 56 -6.64 -5.90 1.61
N GLY A 57 -6.40 -6.93 2.40
CA GLY A 57 -7.43 -7.58 3.20
C GLY A 57 -8.05 -6.64 4.24
N GLY A 58 -9.15 -7.08 4.85
CA GLY A 58 -9.85 -6.33 5.90
C GLY A 58 -11.24 -5.86 5.51
N GLY A 59 -11.82 -6.39 4.44
CA GLY A 59 -13.22 -6.15 4.08
C GLY A 59 -13.51 -4.75 3.53
N ARG A 60 -12.50 -4.03 3.03
CA ARG A 60 -12.70 -2.69 2.50
C ARG A 60 -12.40 -2.60 1.00
N HIS A 61 -11.15 -2.81 0.59
CA HIS A 61 -10.76 -2.62 -0.81
C HIS A 61 -11.44 -3.64 -1.73
N GLY A 62 -11.27 -4.94 -1.46
CA GLY A 62 -11.85 -6.00 -2.28
C GLY A 62 -13.35 -5.82 -2.53
N PRO A 63 -14.19 -5.75 -1.49
CA PRO A 63 -15.63 -5.55 -1.65
C PRO A 63 -16.01 -4.25 -2.38
N LEU A 64 -15.32 -3.13 -2.14
CA LEU A 64 -15.64 -1.87 -2.81
C LEU A 64 -15.27 -1.90 -4.30
N TYR A 65 -14.13 -2.50 -4.68
CA TYR A 65 -13.78 -2.68 -6.09
C TYR A 65 -14.74 -3.64 -6.80
N ALA A 66 -15.20 -4.68 -6.11
CA ALA A 66 -16.23 -5.59 -6.64
C ALA A 66 -17.57 -4.87 -6.82
N ALA A 67 -18.00 -4.07 -5.84
CA ALA A 67 -19.21 -3.26 -5.94
C ALA A 67 -19.12 -2.18 -7.04
N ALA A 68 -17.92 -1.71 -7.38
CA ALA A 68 -17.67 -0.82 -8.51
C ALA A 68 -17.63 -1.55 -9.88
N GLY A 69 -17.88 -2.87 -9.91
CA GLY A 69 -18.00 -3.68 -11.14
C GLY A 69 -16.75 -4.44 -11.54
N GLY A 70 -15.69 -4.44 -10.75
CA GLY A 70 -14.46 -5.18 -11.04
C GLY A 70 -14.55 -6.69 -10.75
N GLU A 71 -13.82 -7.50 -11.52
CA GLU A 71 -13.56 -8.90 -11.22
C GLU A 71 -12.39 -9.02 -10.26
N VAL A 72 -12.69 -9.15 -8.96
CA VAL A 72 -11.71 -8.89 -7.91
C VAL A 72 -11.06 -10.16 -7.37
N THR A 73 -9.72 -10.12 -7.26
CA THR A 73 -8.93 -11.02 -6.42
C THR A 73 -8.28 -10.21 -5.31
N VAL A 74 -8.45 -10.64 -4.06
CA VAL A 74 -7.76 -10.06 -2.89
C VAL A 74 -6.65 -11.00 -2.47
N VAL A 75 -5.44 -10.47 -2.35
CA VAL A 75 -4.28 -11.19 -1.82
C VAL A 75 -3.85 -10.54 -0.52
N ASP A 76 -3.74 -11.32 0.53
CA ASP A 76 -3.18 -10.88 1.81
C ASP A 76 -2.46 -12.04 2.50
N VAL A 77 -1.49 -11.74 3.34
CA VAL A 77 -0.78 -12.73 4.13
C VAL A 77 -1.62 -13.21 5.32
N SER A 78 -2.55 -12.39 5.79
CA SER A 78 -3.41 -12.63 6.94
C SER A 78 -4.72 -13.33 6.55
N ALA A 79 -4.91 -14.54 7.05
CA ALA A 79 -6.16 -15.29 6.85
C ALA A 79 -7.38 -14.59 7.48
N GLU A 80 -7.18 -13.93 8.61
CA GLU A 80 -8.22 -13.17 9.32
C GLU A 80 -8.67 -11.93 8.53
N GLN A 81 -7.74 -11.22 7.89
CA GLN A 81 -8.06 -10.11 7.01
C GLN A 81 -8.88 -10.59 5.80
N LEU A 82 -8.49 -11.70 5.18
CA LEU A 82 -9.24 -12.28 4.06
C LEU A 82 -10.62 -12.81 4.49
N ALA A 83 -10.78 -13.24 5.73
CA ALA A 83 -12.08 -13.63 6.27
C ALA A 83 -13.06 -12.43 6.30
N LEU A 84 -12.58 -11.24 6.68
CA LEU A 84 -13.38 -10.02 6.63
C LEU A 84 -13.84 -9.66 5.21
N ASP A 85 -12.97 -9.85 4.20
CA ASP A 85 -13.36 -9.62 2.80
C ASP A 85 -14.47 -10.57 2.35
N ARG A 86 -14.38 -11.86 2.71
CA ARG A 86 -15.43 -12.85 2.39
C ARG A 86 -16.74 -12.54 3.11
N GLU A 87 -16.66 -12.12 4.37
CA GLU A 87 -17.83 -11.74 5.16
C GLU A 87 -18.58 -10.57 4.53
N VAL A 88 -17.87 -9.46 4.24
CA VAL A 88 -18.47 -8.28 3.60
C VAL A 88 -19.03 -8.62 2.21
N ALA A 89 -18.28 -9.39 1.41
CA ALA A 89 -18.75 -9.82 0.10
C ALA A 89 -20.07 -10.61 0.20
N SER A 90 -20.16 -11.54 1.15
CA SER A 90 -21.40 -12.29 1.42
C SER A 90 -22.55 -11.37 1.83
N GLN A 91 -22.34 -10.47 2.78
CA GLN A 91 -23.35 -9.51 3.26
C GLN A 91 -23.86 -8.60 2.12
N LYS A 92 -22.97 -8.19 1.22
CA LYS A 92 -23.28 -7.30 0.08
C LYS A 92 -23.65 -8.05 -1.19
N ARG A 93 -23.70 -9.40 -1.18
CA ARG A 93 -23.98 -10.27 -2.36
C ARG A 93 -23.02 -10.00 -3.51
N LEU A 94 -21.75 -9.79 -3.19
CA LEU A 94 -20.66 -9.56 -4.14
C LEU A 94 -19.86 -10.84 -4.36
N THR A 95 -19.26 -10.97 -5.53
CA THR A 95 -18.33 -12.06 -5.84
C THR A 95 -16.91 -11.53 -5.85
N LEU A 96 -16.03 -12.17 -5.10
CA LEU A 96 -14.59 -11.93 -5.15
C LEU A 96 -13.82 -13.22 -4.80
N ARG A 97 -12.59 -13.30 -5.27
CA ARG A 97 -11.65 -14.37 -4.92
C ARG A 97 -10.69 -13.89 -3.85
N THR A 98 -10.42 -14.70 -2.84
CA THR A 98 -9.38 -14.45 -1.83
C THR A 98 -8.25 -15.47 -1.96
N VAL A 99 -7.01 -15.00 -1.85
CA VAL A 99 -5.80 -15.84 -1.93
C VAL A 99 -4.87 -15.45 -0.78
N GLN A 100 -4.51 -16.42 0.06
CA GLN A 100 -3.53 -16.18 1.11
C GLN A 100 -2.13 -16.37 0.53
N ALA A 101 -1.41 -15.24 0.35
CA ALA A 101 -0.04 -15.23 -0.15
C ALA A 101 0.69 -13.97 0.32
N SER A 102 2.02 -13.99 0.25
CA SER A 102 2.84 -12.80 0.49
C SER A 102 2.94 -11.97 -0.79
N MET A 103 3.01 -10.64 -0.65
CA MET A 103 3.09 -9.72 -1.80
C MET A 103 4.39 -9.89 -2.63
N ASP A 104 5.41 -10.50 -2.08
CA ASP A 104 6.68 -10.80 -2.73
C ASP A 104 6.74 -12.19 -3.38
N ASP A 105 5.66 -12.98 -3.24
CA ASP A 105 5.49 -14.30 -3.85
C ASP A 105 4.04 -14.49 -4.30
N LEU A 106 3.75 -14.17 -5.54
CA LEU A 106 2.46 -14.30 -6.19
C LEU A 106 2.42 -15.47 -7.19
N GLY A 107 3.28 -16.49 -7.02
CA GLY A 107 3.40 -17.61 -7.93
C GLY A 107 2.10 -18.38 -8.20
N VAL A 108 1.10 -18.25 -7.33
CA VAL A 108 -0.26 -18.80 -7.49
C VAL A 108 -1.14 -18.03 -8.48
N LEU A 109 -0.68 -16.86 -8.96
CA LEU A 109 -1.38 -16.01 -9.91
C LEU A 109 -0.69 -16.05 -11.27
N GLU A 110 -1.49 -16.06 -12.32
CA GLU A 110 -0.99 -16.11 -13.69
C GLU A 110 -0.34 -14.80 -14.12
N THR A 111 0.62 -14.90 -15.04
CA THR A 111 1.28 -13.75 -15.67
C THR A 111 0.30 -12.95 -16.50
N ALA A 112 0.41 -11.61 -16.47
CA ALA A 112 -0.40 -10.68 -17.25
C ALA A 112 -1.92 -10.89 -17.09
N SER A 113 -2.35 -11.29 -15.89
CA SER A 113 -3.74 -11.64 -15.61
C SER A 113 -4.59 -10.48 -15.08
N PHE A 114 -3.99 -9.33 -14.72
CA PHE A 114 -4.72 -8.20 -14.14
C PHE A 114 -4.61 -6.92 -14.98
N ASP A 115 -5.75 -6.24 -15.12
CA ASP A 115 -5.86 -4.91 -15.74
C ASP A 115 -5.42 -3.82 -14.78
N LEU A 116 -5.64 -4.05 -13.50
CA LEU A 116 -5.43 -3.11 -12.40
C LEU A 116 -4.89 -3.84 -11.18
N VAL A 117 -3.80 -3.36 -10.62
CA VAL A 117 -3.30 -3.77 -9.30
C VAL A 117 -3.40 -2.59 -8.36
N ILE A 118 -4.06 -2.78 -7.22
CA ILE A 118 -4.19 -1.80 -6.15
C ILE A 118 -3.42 -2.31 -4.95
N GLN A 119 -2.52 -1.50 -4.44
CA GLN A 119 -1.75 -1.80 -3.23
C GLN A 119 -1.84 -0.63 -2.24
N PRO A 120 -2.66 -0.75 -1.18
CA PRO A 120 -2.66 0.22 -0.10
C PRO A 120 -1.34 0.17 0.67
N VAL A 121 -1.21 1.00 1.71
CA VAL A 121 0.02 1.04 2.52
C VAL A 121 0.37 -0.35 3.05
N SER A 122 1.39 -0.94 2.46
CA SER A 122 1.86 -2.29 2.84
C SER A 122 3.35 -2.51 2.56
N THR A 123 3.94 -1.75 1.64
CA THR A 123 5.36 -1.92 1.25
C THR A 123 6.34 -1.78 2.41
N CYS A 124 6.00 -1.03 3.44
CA CYS A 124 6.82 -0.92 4.65
C CYS A 124 6.91 -2.23 5.47
N TYR A 125 6.10 -3.25 5.19
CA TYR A 125 6.10 -4.52 5.95
C TYR A 125 7.00 -5.60 5.37
N VAL A 126 7.72 -5.33 4.30
CA VAL A 126 8.72 -6.24 3.71
C VAL A 126 10.11 -5.59 3.72
N PRO A 127 11.19 -6.39 3.90
CA PRO A 127 12.55 -5.86 3.95
C PRO A 127 13.11 -5.48 2.57
N ASP A 128 12.56 -6.03 1.48
CA ASP A 128 13.00 -5.80 0.10
C ASP A 128 11.81 -5.64 -0.84
N LEU A 129 11.82 -4.56 -1.62
CA LEU A 129 10.77 -4.26 -2.59
C LEU A 129 11.02 -4.84 -3.99
N ALA A 130 12.24 -5.29 -4.28
CA ALA A 130 12.55 -5.81 -5.61
C ALA A 130 11.73 -7.05 -5.98
N PRO A 131 11.53 -8.05 -5.09
CA PRO A 131 10.62 -9.15 -5.36
C PRO A 131 9.17 -8.70 -5.55
N VAL A 132 8.69 -7.76 -4.70
CA VAL A 132 7.31 -7.24 -4.77
C VAL A 132 7.04 -6.62 -6.14
N TYR A 133 7.87 -5.68 -6.58
CA TYR A 133 7.67 -5.02 -7.88
C TYR A 133 7.86 -5.95 -9.07
N ARG A 134 8.73 -6.96 -8.97
CA ARG A 134 8.85 -8.00 -9.98
C ARG A 134 7.56 -8.79 -10.12
N GLU A 135 6.96 -9.22 -9.02
CA GLU A 135 5.69 -9.96 -9.01
C GLU A 135 4.53 -9.08 -9.48
N VAL A 136 4.42 -7.84 -9.00
CA VAL A 136 3.41 -6.88 -9.47
C VAL A 136 3.55 -6.67 -10.98
N ALA A 137 4.77 -6.49 -11.49
CA ALA A 137 5.00 -6.35 -12.93
C ALA A 137 4.63 -7.61 -13.72
N ARG A 138 4.90 -8.81 -13.16
CA ARG A 138 4.58 -10.08 -13.80
C ARG A 138 3.07 -10.27 -13.94
N VAL A 139 2.31 -10.03 -12.87
CA VAL A 139 0.86 -10.26 -12.88
C VAL A 139 0.07 -9.16 -13.58
N THR A 140 0.60 -7.94 -13.67
CA THR A 140 -0.02 -6.82 -14.39
C THR A 140 0.19 -7.00 -15.91
N ARG A 141 -0.89 -6.96 -16.69
CA ARG A 141 -0.78 -7.03 -18.16
C ARG A 141 -0.07 -5.80 -18.75
N PRO A 142 0.52 -5.91 -19.94
CA PRO A 142 0.98 -4.73 -20.68
C PRO A 142 -0.14 -3.68 -20.80
N GLY A 143 0.18 -2.42 -20.53
CA GLY A 143 -0.80 -1.32 -20.48
C GLY A 143 -1.69 -1.29 -19.24
N GLY A 144 -1.60 -2.28 -18.35
CA GLY A 144 -2.32 -2.31 -17.08
C GLY A 144 -1.81 -1.26 -16.09
N LEU A 145 -2.65 -0.90 -15.12
CA LEU A 145 -2.34 0.10 -14.09
C LEU A 145 -1.88 -0.58 -12.80
N TYR A 146 -0.93 0.05 -12.15
CA TYR A 146 -0.57 -0.19 -10.76
C TYR A 146 -0.77 1.10 -9.97
N ILE A 147 -1.66 1.07 -8.98
CA ILE A 147 -1.92 2.18 -8.09
C ILE A 147 -1.53 1.75 -6.69
N SER A 148 -0.61 2.48 -6.09
CA SER A 148 -0.07 2.16 -4.77
C SER A 148 -0.04 3.36 -3.85
N GLN A 149 -0.07 3.10 -2.55
CA GLN A 149 0.15 4.11 -1.53
C GLN A 149 1.26 3.64 -0.59
N HIS A 150 2.23 4.51 -0.35
CA HIS A 150 3.39 4.21 0.47
C HIS A 150 3.52 5.18 1.63
N LYS A 151 4.08 4.75 2.77
CA LYS A 151 4.62 5.67 3.77
C LYS A 151 5.83 6.36 3.17
N THR A 152 5.93 7.68 3.31
CA THR A 152 7.10 8.40 2.82
C THR A 152 8.34 8.08 3.66
N PRO A 153 9.55 8.11 3.09
CA PRO A 153 10.79 7.90 3.86
C PRO A 153 10.88 8.87 5.03
N THR A 154 10.59 10.15 4.81
CA THR A 154 10.60 11.19 5.83
C THR A 154 9.63 10.88 6.97
N SER A 155 8.44 10.33 6.65
CA SER A 155 7.49 9.93 7.68
C SER A 155 7.99 8.77 8.54
N LEU A 156 8.77 7.86 7.98
CA LEU A 156 9.35 6.75 8.74
C LEU A 156 10.61 7.16 9.52
N GLN A 157 11.30 8.23 9.08
CA GLN A 157 12.44 8.79 9.79
C GLN A 157 12.04 9.69 10.97
N ALA A 158 10.93 10.42 10.83
CA ALA A 158 10.55 11.43 11.82
C ALA A 158 9.97 10.81 13.10
N ASP A 159 10.31 11.40 14.23
CA ASP A 159 9.74 11.05 15.53
C ASP A 159 8.20 11.07 15.47
N VAL A 160 7.57 10.25 16.28
CA VAL A 160 6.12 10.22 16.45
C VAL A 160 5.62 11.36 17.34
N ASN A 161 6.49 11.88 18.21
CA ASN A 161 6.21 12.96 19.13
C ASN A 161 6.76 14.29 18.60
N PRO A 162 6.06 15.41 18.86
CA PRO A 162 6.58 16.73 18.51
C PRO A 162 7.77 17.09 19.40
N HIS A 163 8.73 17.80 18.82
CA HIS A 163 9.84 18.38 19.57
C HIS A 163 9.38 19.61 20.37
N GLU A 164 10.00 19.89 21.52
CA GLU A 164 9.65 21.03 22.41
C GLU A 164 9.72 22.39 21.70
N ARG A 165 10.63 22.56 20.72
CA ARG A 165 10.77 23.76 19.89
C ARG A 165 9.80 23.81 18.72
N GLY A 166 8.84 22.88 18.66
CA GLY A 166 7.95 22.66 17.52
C GLY A 166 8.57 21.76 16.42
N GLY A 167 7.72 21.27 15.55
CA GLY A 167 8.12 20.35 14.49
C GLY A 167 8.38 18.92 14.97
N TYR A 168 9.09 18.15 14.16
CA TYR A 168 9.41 16.73 14.41
C TYR A 168 10.86 16.47 13.99
N LEU A 169 11.63 15.82 14.84
CA LEU A 169 13.01 15.45 14.55
C LEU A 169 13.06 14.24 13.63
N LEU A 170 14.05 14.22 12.73
CA LEU A 170 14.44 13.00 12.02
C LEU A 170 15.36 12.20 12.94
N VAL A 171 14.86 11.07 13.45
CA VAL A 171 15.56 10.24 14.44
C VAL A 171 16.12 8.95 13.84
N GLU A 172 15.63 8.56 12.64
CA GLU A 172 16.10 7.36 11.96
C GLU A 172 17.01 7.71 10.78
N PRO A 173 18.17 7.04 10.65
CA PRO A 173 19.05 7.24 9.49
C PRO A 173 18.36 6.88 8.17
N TYR A 174 18.55 7.73 7.15
CA TYR A 174 17.96 7.50 5.80
C TYR A 174 18.40 6.19 5.16
N TYR A 175 19.63 5.75 5.41
CA TYR A 175 20.21 4.50 4.91
C TYR A 175 20.12 3.36 5.94
N ARG A 176 19.13 3.43 6.82
CA ARG A 176 18.90 2.39 7.81
C ARG A 176 18.71 1.03 7.14
N ARG A 177 19.34 0.01 7.71
CA ARG A 177 19.12 -1.40 7.37
C ARG A 177 18.37 -2.09 8.51
N GLY A 178 17.51 -3.03 8.17
CA GLY A 178 16.70 -3.77 9.15
C GLY A 178 15.44 -3.01 9.56
N PRO A 179 14.63 -3.63 10.42
CA PRO A 179 13.34 -3.05 10.84
C PRO A 179 13.54 -1.80 11.70
N LEU A 180 12.55 -0.92 11.63
CA LEU A 180 12.46 0.23 12.52
C LEU A 180 12.20 -0.24 13.96
N PRO A 181 12.62 0.53 14.99
CA PRO A 181 12.27 0.24 16.38
C PRO A 181 10.75 0.15 16.55
N SER A 182 10.27 -0.73 17.42
CA SER A 182 8.85 -0.82 17.75
C SER A 182 8.35 0.47 18.42
N VAL A 183 7.10 0.83 18.14
CA VAL A 183 6.44 2.01 18.73
C VAL A 183 5.14 1.58 19.37
N ALA A 184 4.95 1.85 20.64
CA ALA A 184 3.69 1.58 21.34
C ALA A 184 2.74 2.79 21.21
N GLY A 185 1.45 2.51 21.05
CA GLY A 185 0.38 3.52 21.08
C GLY A 185 0.44 4.57 19.98
N SER A 186 1.23 4.37 18.92
CA SER A 186 1.39 5.32 17.83
C SER A 186 0.20 5.33 16.87
N LEU A 187 -0.21 6.51 16.41
CA LEU A 187 -1.14 6.70 15.31
C LEU A 187 -0.46 6.70 13.93
N HIS A 188 0.88 6.68 13.90
CA HIS A 188 1.70 6.80 12.69
C HIS A 188 2.28 5.47 12.24
N ARG A 189 2.41 4.52 13.18
CA ARG A 189 2.99 3.20 12.93
C ARG A 189 2.16 2.13 13.63
N GLU A 190 2.11 0.94 13.06
CA GLU A 190 1.28 -0.17 13.53
C GLU A 190 2.05 -1.00 14.56
N GLU A 191 1.63 -0.89 15.82
CA GLU A 191 2.20 -1.66 16.93
C GLU A 191 2.16 -3.17 16.64
N GLY A 192 3.24 -3.85 16.95
CA GLY A 192 3.40 -5.29 16.78
C GLY A 192 3.87 -5.72 15.39
N THR A 193 3.92 -4.81 14.40
CA THR A 193 4.46 -5.11 13.08
C THR A 193 5.95 -4.79 12.97
N LEU A 194 6.65 -5.47 12.06
CA LEU A 194 7.99 -5.08 11.61
C LEU A 194 7.84 -4.17 10.41
N GLU A 195 8.29 -2.94 10.54
CA GLU A 195 8.28 -1.94 9.48
C GLU A 195 9.70 -1.61 9.04
N TYR A 196 9.87 -1.37 7.73
CA TYR A 196 11.14 -1.03 7.10
C TYR A 196 11.04 0.33 6.43
N LEU A 197 12.11 1.11 6.54
CA LEU A 197 12.26 2.37 5.83
C LEU A 197 12.77 2.07 4.43
N HIS A 198 11.97 2.37 3.42
CA HIS A 198 12.37 2.32 2.02
C HIS A 198 12.62 3.73 1.51
N ARG A 199 13.78 3.93 0.86
CA ARG A 199 14.16 5.20 0.25
C ARG A 199 13.36 5.45 -1.03
N TRP A 200 13.34 6.68 -1.51
CA TRP A 200 12.68 7.02 -2.77
C TRP A 200 13.21 6.19 -3.95
N GLU A 201 14.51 5.91 -3.98
CA GLU A 201 15.10 5.01 -4.97
C GLU A 201 14.50 3.61 -4.94
N GLU A 202 14.16 3.11 -3.75
CA GLU A 202 13.55 1.79 -3.59
C GLU A 202 12.05 1.84 -3.89
N LEU A 203 11.33 2.88 -3.46
CA LEU A 203 9.90 3.04 -3.71
C LEU A 203 9.58 3.31 -5.19
N LEU A 204 10.25 4.27 -5.80
CA LEU A 204 9.94 4.74 -7.15
C LEU A 204 10.91 4.16 -8.19
N GLY A 205 12.21 4.16 -7.89
CA GLY A 205 13.23 3.68 -8.82
C GLY A 205 13.11 2.19 -9.14
N LEU A 206 12.82 1.33 -8.14
CA LEU A 206 12.58 -0.10 -8.40
C LEU A 206 11.30 -0.32 -9.20
N MET A 207 10.25 0.46 -8.94
CA MET A 207 9.00 0.41 -9.73
C MET A 207 9.29 0.69 -11.21
N CYS A 208 10.01 1.76 -11.52
CA CYS A 208 10.43 2.08 -12.90
C CYS A 208 11.31 0.98 -13.50
N ARG A 209 12.29 0.47 -12.74
CA ARG A 209 13.16 -0.63 -13.18
C ARG A 209 12.43 -1.96 -13.39
N SER A 210 11.24 -2.11 -12.81
CA SER A 210 10.38 -3.28 -13.04
C SER A 210 9.46 -3.12 -14.27
N GLY A 211 9.64 -2.03 -15.05
CA GLY A 211 8.93 -1.79 -16.30
C GLY A 211 7.60 -1.06 -16.13
N PHE A 212 7.51 -0.20 -15.11
CA PHE A 212 6.42 0.76 -14.96
C PHE A 212 6.89 2.17 -15.34
N VAL A 213 5.99 2.96 -15.93
CA VAL A 213 6.11 4.41 -16.07
C VAL A 213 5.17 5.05 -15.06
N ILE A 214 5.68 5.93 -14.23
CA ILE A 214 4.88 6.71 -13.30
C ILE A 214 4.15 7.80 -14.10
N GLU A 215 2.82 7.78 -14.07
CA GLU A 215 1.95 8.74 -14.77
C GLU A 215 1.54 9.89 -13.87
N ASP A 216 1.42 9.65 -12.55
CA ASP A 216 1.02 10.66 -11.58
C ASP A 216 1.48 10.30 -10.17
N LEU A 217 1.66 11.31 -9.34
CA LEU A 217 2.04 11.19 -7.95
C LEU A 217 1.32 12.25 -7.12
N VAL A 218 0.68 11.84 -6.02
CA VAL A 218 -0.05 12.72 -5.13
C VAL A 218 0.31 12.45 -3.68
N GLU A 219 0.57 13.49 -2.92
CA GLU A 219 0.69 13.42 -1.46
C GLU A 219 -0.66 13.83 -0.84
N PRO A 220 -1.46 12.89 -0.30
CA PRO A 220 -2.77 13.22 0.25
C PRO A 220 -2.65 14.19 1.42
N LEU A 221 -3.41 15.29 1.38
CA LEU A 221 -3.43 16.28 2.45
C LEU A 221 -4.11 15.72 3.70
N HIS A 222 -3.33 15.48 4.74
CA HIS A 222 -3.81 15.06 6.05
C HIS A 222 -3.62 16.14 7.13
N ALA A 223 -2.94 17.23 6.78
CA ALA A 223 -2.65 18.32 7.70
C ALA A 223 -3.91 19.12 8.05
N ARG A 224 -4.02 19.52 9.32
CA ARG A 224 -5.02 20.49 9.77
C ARG A 224 -4.36 21.51 10.68
N GLN A 225 -4.70 22.79 10.52
CA GLN A 225 -4.08 23.88 11.28
C GLN A 225 -4.46 23.87 12.76
N ASP A 226 -5.71 23.48 13.03
CA ASP A 226 -6.29 23.38 14.38
C ASP A 226 -6.01 22.05 15.09
N ALA A 227 -5.16 21.21 14.50
CA ALA A 227 -4.89 19.88 15.04
C ALA A 227 -4.06 19.94 16.34
N LEU A 228 -4.46 19.13 17.31
CA LEU A 228 -3.75 19.01 18.59
C LEU A 228 -2.30 18.53 18.38
N PRO A 229 -1.31 19.11 19.07
CA PRO A 229 0.08 18.65 19.05
C PRO A 229 0.18 17.13 19.28
N GLY A 230 1.04 16.45 18.52
CA GLY A 230 1.20 14.99 18.59
C GLY A 230 0.13 14.17 17.85
N SER A 231 -0.99 14.78 17.40
CA SER A 231 -1.98 14.09 16.60
C SER A 231 -1.46 13.80 15.18
N PHE A 232 -2.10 12.84 14.48
CA PHE A 232 -1.76 12.52 13.09
C PHE A 232 -1.86 13.75 12.18
N ALA A 233 -2.94 14.54 12.30
CA ALA A 233 -3.15 15.73 11.49
C ALA A 233 -2.16 16.87 11.83
N HIS A 234 -1.72 16.99 13.08
CA HIS A 234 -0.68 17.93 13.47
C HIS A 234 0.68 17.54 12.85
N ARG A 235 1.08 16.26 13.00
CA ARG A 235 2.35 15.78 12.43
C ARG A 235 2.37 15.94 10.91
N SER A 236 1.24 15.74 10.23
CA SER A 236 1.11 15.90 8.79
C SER A 236 1.34 17.33 8.28
N ARG A 237 1.39 18.33 9.16
CA ARG A 237 1.78 19.70 8.79
C ARG A 237 3.29 19.84 8.48
N TRP A 238 4.09 18.91 9.01
CA TRP A 238 5.55 18.93 8.92
C TRP A 238 6.09 17.84 8.02
N VAL A 239 5.39 16.72 7.96
CA VAL A 239 5.83 15.51 7.28
C VAL A 239 4.65 14.91 6.52
N ALA A 240 4.73 14.82 5.19
CA ALA A 240 3.75 14.09 4.40
C ALA A 240 3.77 12.61 4.80
N PRO A 241 2.66 12.06 5.36
CA PRO A 241 2.67 10.68 5.83
C PRO A 241 2.70 9.66 4.70
N TYR A 242 2.06 9.99 3.57
CA TYR A 242 1.87 9.07 2.46
C TYR A 242 2.12 9.74 1.12
N VAL A 243 2.50 8.91 0.16
CA VAL A 243 2.48 9.21 -1.26
C VAL A 243 1.63 8.17 -1.99
N ARG A 244 0.77 8.60 -2.90
CA ARG A 244 0.07 7.76 -3.86
C ARG A 244 0.73 7.85 -5.20
N VAL A 245 0.87 6.71 -5.87
CA VAL A 245 1.53 6.62 -7.17
C VAL A 245 0.58 5.93 -8.15
N LYS A 246 0.40 6.54 -9.32
CA LYS A 246 -0.23 5.93 -10.49
C LYS A 246 0.86 5.55 -11.47
N ALA A 247 0.98 4.27 -11.79
CA ALA A 247 1.99 3.78 -12.72
C ALA A 247 1.37 2.84 -13.75
N ARG A 248 1.91 2.85 -14.97
CA ARG A 248 1.46 1.99 -16.08
C ARG A 248 2.54 0.99 -16.46
N ARG A 249 2.14 -0.26 -16.63
CA ARG A 249 3.01 -1.32 -17.12
C ARG A 249 3.30 -1.13 -18.61
N THR A 250 4.57 -0.92 -18.99
CA THR A 250 4.95 -0.63 -20.38
C THR A 250 4.88 -1.83 -21.32
N GLY A 251 5.04 -3.05 -20.78
CA GLY A 251 5.16 -4.26 -21.61
C GLY A 251 6.54 -4.48 -22.21
N ALA A 252 7.41 -3.46 -22.18
CA ALA A 252 8.80 -3.59 -22.58
C ALA A 252 9.63 -4.20 -21.44
N ALA A 253 10.75 -4.87 -21.81
CA ALA A 253 11.77 -5.22 -20.83
C ALA A 253 12.30 -3.93 -20.19
N PRO A 254 12.60 -3.93 -18.88
CA PRO A 254 13.20 -2.76 -18.25
C PRO A 254 14.52 -2.41 -18.96
N PRO A 255 14.82 -1.11 -19.14
CA PRO A 255 16.07 -0.70 -19.77
C PRO A 255 17.26 -1.23 -18.99
N PRO A 256 18.37 -1.56 -19.67
CA PRO A 256 19.59 -2.00 -19.00
C PRO A 256 20.02 -0.92 -17.99
N ARG A 257 20.59 -1.35 -16.87
CA ARG A 257 21.14 -0.41 -15.87
C ARG A 257 22.26 0.39 -16.50
N VAL A 258 22.01 1.64 -16.83
CA VAL A 258 23.08 2.59 -17.11
C VAL A 258 23.66 3.00 -15.76
N ARG A 259 24.87 2.55 -15.44
CA ARG A 259 25.64 3.14 -14.34
C ARG A 259 26.14 4.49 -14.85
N ILE A 260 25.50 5.56 -14.38
CA ILE A 260 26.11 6.88 -14.52
C ILE A 260 27.29 6.85 -13.53
N ALA A 261 28.50 6.73 -14.04
CA ALA A 261 29.70 6.96 -13.25
C ALA A 261 29.70 8.45 -12.91
N VAL A 262 29.31 8.81 -11.69
CA VAL A 262 29.55 10.14 -11.16
C VAL A 262 31.00 10.11 -10.68
N GLU A 263 31.92 10.60 -11.51
CA GLU A 263 33.30 10.83 -11.08
C GLU A 263 33.27 11.91 -9.99
N GLY A 264 33.72 11.57 -8.79
CA GLY A 264 34.04 12.54 -7.75
C GLY A 264 33.06 12.68 -6.59
N LEU A 265 32.49 11.61 -6.04
CA LEU A 265 31.96 11.58 -4.67
C LEU A 265 32.56 10.42 -3.89
#